data_9aa204d45c642fe21ffac826677ccac3
#
_entry.id   9aa204d45c642fe21ffac826677ccac3
#
_cell.length_a   1.000
_cell.length_b   1.000
_cell.length_c   1.000
_cell.angle_alpha   90.00
_cell.angle_beta   90.00
_cell.angle_gamma   90.00
#
_symmetry.space_group_name_H-M   'P 1'
#
loop_
_entity.id
_entity.type
_entity.pdbx_description
1 polymer ?
#
loop_
_entity_poly.entity_id
_entity_poly.type
_entity_poly.pdbx_seq_one_letter_code
_entity_poly.pdbx_strand_id
1 'polypeptide(L)'
;MKDAYNNLYNDFFYHRHNGFWKDCAMRKLPALLDSTRMLACGEDLGMIPACVPEVMRELRILSLEIQRMPKSPEKTFDDPATYPYLSVCATGTHDTSTLRGWWEEDRQMSERFFHETLHCEGQAP
;
A
#
# COMPACT_ATOMS: atom_id res chain seq x y z
N MET A 1 -1.39 -33.17 -0.96
CA MET A 1 -0.91 -31.88 -1.54
C MET A 1 -2.09 -30.98 -1.92
N LYS A 2 -3.09 -31.46 -2.67
CA LYS A 2 -4.28 -30.68 -3.07
C LYS A 2 -5.08 -30.15 -1.86
N ASP A 3 -5.25 -30.96 -0.81
CA ASP A 3 -5.97 -30.56 0.38
C ASP A 3 -5.23 -29.49 1.19
N ALA A 4 -3.90 -29.58 1.29
CA ALA A 4 -3.07 -28.55 1.92
C ALA A 4 -3.17 -27.22 1.16
N TYR A 5 -3.12 -27.25 -0.18
CA TYR A 5 -3.32 -26.06 -1.00
C TYR A 5 -4.70 -25.45 -0.80
N ASN A 6 -5.76 -26.26 -0.84
CA ASN A 6 -7.13 -25.77 -0.64
C ASN A 6 -7.33 -25.17 0.75
N ASN A 7 -6.72 -25.74 1.78
CA ASN A 7 -6.78 -25.19 3.14
C ASN A 7 -6.09 -23.83 3.23
N LEU A 8 -4.86 -23.71 2.70
CA LEU A 8 -4.13 -22.44 2.67
C LEU A 8 -4.87 -21.38 1.84
N TYR A 9 -5.40 -21.77 0.69
CA TYR A 9 -6.22 -20.89 -0.15
C TYR A 9 -7.44 -20.38 0.60
N ASN A 10 -8.20 -21.28 1.22
CA ASN A 10 -9.40 -20.92 1.97
C ASN A 10 -9.07 -20.05 3.20
N ASP A 11 -8.00 -20.37 3.91
CA ASP A 11 -7.57 -19.61 5.08
C ASP A 11 -7.21 -18.18 4.72
N PHE A 12 -6.55 -18.00 3.58
CA PHE A 12 -6.19 -16.67 3.08
C PHE A 12 -7.42 -15.91 2.57
N PHE A 13 -8.16 -16.44 1.62
CA PHE A 13 -9.27 -15.72 0.97
C PHE A 13 -10.51 -15.55 1.86
N TYR A 14 -10.77 -16.48 2.79
CA TYR A 14 -11.86 -16.33 3.76
C TYR A 14 -11.40 -15.69 5.07
N HIS A 15 -10.18 -15.15 5.11
CA HIS A 15 -9.66 -14.38 6.26
C HIS A 15 -9.71 -15.13 7.60
N ARG A 16 -9.60 -16.46 7.58
CA ARG A 16 -9.71 -17.31 8.77
C ARG A 16 -8.63 -17.05 9.81
N HIS A 17 -7.46 -16.56 9.37
CA HIS A 17 -6.31 -16.28 10.22
C HIS A 17 -6.15 -14.83 10.64
N ASN A 18 -7.07 -13.92 10.26
CA ASN A 18 -6.93 -12.50 10.60
C ASN A 18 -6.80 -12.25 12.10
N GLY A 19 -7.61 -12.96 12.93
CA GLY A 19 -7.50 -12.87 14.38
C GLY A 19 -6.14 -13.30 14.90
N PHE A 20 -5.63 -14.43 14.42
CA PHE A 20 -4.30 -14.92 14.79
C PHE A 20 -3.18 -13.95 14.38
N TRP A 21 -3.24 -13.38 13.16
CA TRP A 21 -2.30 -12.38 12.69
C TRP A 21 -2.32 -11.13 13.56
N LYS A 22 -3.52 -10.62 13.86
CA LYS A 22 -3.70 -9.46 14.75
C LYS A 22 -3.09 -9.73 16.14
N ASP A 23 -3.45 -10.84 16.78
CA ASP A 23 -2.94 -11.20 18.11
C ASP A 23 -1.41 -11.34 18.13
N CYS A 24 -0.84 -11.95 17.08
CA CYS A 24 0.61 -12.05 16.95
C CYS A 24 1.27 -10.69 16.76
N ALA A 25 0.70 -9.81 15.95
CA ALA A 25 1.21 -8.47 15.70
C ALA A 25 1.17 -7.63 17.00
N MET A 26 0.02 -7.59 17.66
CA MET A 26 -0.18 -6.83 18.90
C MET A 26 0.70 -7.30 20.06
N ARG A 27 1.15 -8.55 20.03
CA ARG A 27 2.09 -9.08 21.03
C ARG A 27 3.55 -8.74 20.72
N LYS A 28 3.94 -8.66 19.44
CA LYS A 28 5.33 -8.53 19.01
C LYS A 28 5.72 -7.10 18.65
N LEU A 29 4.88 -6.39 17.92
CA LEU A 29 5.21 -5.06 17.39
C LEU A 29 5.40 -3.99 18.47
N PRO A 30 4.68 -3.97 19.61
CA PRO A 30 4.96 -2.99 20.66
C PRO A 30 6.41 -3.04 21.16
N ALA A 31 6.94 -4.24 21.40
CA ALA A 31 8.34 -4.38 21.84
C ALA A 31 9.34 -3.88 20.78
N LEU A 32 9.05 -4.07 19.49
CA LEU A 32 9.86 -3.53 18.40
C LEU A 32 9.80 -2.00 18.39
N LEU A 33 8.63 -1.41 18.52
CA LEU A 33 8.44 0.04 18.52
C LEU A 33 9.10 0.71 19.73
N ASP A 34 9.01 0.09 20.90
CA ASP A 34 9.64 0.58 22.13
C ASP A 34 11.19 0.51 22.10
N SER A 35 11.74 -0.31 21.21
CA SER A 35 13.20 -0.45 21.08
C SER A 35 13.88 0.72 20.36
N THR A 36 13.13 1.61 19.74
CA THR A 36 13.65 2.72 18.94
C THR A 36 12.85 4.01 19.15
N ARG A 37 13.48 5.15 18.85
CA ARG A 37 12.81 6.46 18.77
C ARG A 37 12.47 6.87 17.32
N MET A 38 12.73 6.01 16.37
CA MET A 38 12.40 6.27 14.95
C MET A 38 10.90 6.08 14.72
N LEU A 39 10.36 6.82 13.78
CA LEU A 39 9.03 6.52 13.24
C LEU A 39 9.10 5.21 12.47
N ALA A 40 8.23 4.27 12.81
CA ALA A 40 8.08 3.04 12.06
C ALA A 40 7.14 3.23 10.88
N CYS A 41 7.55 2.75 9.71
CA CYS A 41 6.72 2.66 8.53
C CYS A 41 6.58 1.19 8.14
N GLY A 42 5.35 0.75 7.91
CA GLY A 42 5.05 -0.59 7.39
C GLY A 42 4.89 -0.54 5.88
N GLU A 43 5.49 -1.48 5.18
CA GLU A 43 5.16 -1.74 3.79
C GLU A 43 3.87 -2.57 3.79
N ASP A 44 2.78 -1.98 3.31
CA ASP A 44 1.44 -2.54 3.31
C ASP A 44 0.80 -2.53 1.90
N LEU A 45 1.63 -2.73 0.89
CA LEU A 45 1.23 -2.86 -0.51
C LEU A 45 0.81 -4.29 -0.85
N GLY A 46 -0.05 -4.44 -1.87
CA GLY A 46 -0.47 -5.74 -2.38
C GLY A 46 -1.49 -6.46 -1.49
N MET A 47 -1.38 -7.78 -1.44
CA MET A 47 -2.35 -8.64 -0.74
C MET A 47 -1.98 -8.80 0.74
N ILE A 48 -2.41 -7.87 1.56
CA ILE A 48 -2.21 -7.89 3.01
C ILE A 48 -3.47 -8.43 3.74
N PRO A 49 -3.33 -9.05 4.93
CA PRO A 49 -4.47 -9.40 5.77
C PRO A 49 -5.33 -8.18 6.14
N ALA A 50 -6.64 -8.33 6.14
CA ALA A 50 -7.57 -7.21 6.38
C ALA A 50 -7.41 -6.54 7.76
N CYS A 51 -6.77 -7.21 8.73
CA CYS A 51 -6.47 -6.65 10.04
C CYS A 51 -5.25 -5.70 10.05
N VAL A 52 -4.41 -5.69 9.02
CA VAL A 52 -3.16 -4.91 8.99
C VAL A 52 -3.40 -3.40 9.14
N PRO A 53 -4.33 -2.75 8.40
CA PRO A 53 -4.56 -1.31 8.56
C PRO A 53 -5.02 -0.92 9.98
N GLU A 54 -5.81 -1.79 10.63
CA GLU A 54 -6.25 -1.58 12.01
C GLU A 54 -5.07 -1.63 12.99
N VAL A 55 -4.22 -2.66 12.88
CA VAL A 55 -3.02 -2.84 13.72
C VAL A 55 -2.05 -1.66 13.53
N MET A 56 -1.79 -1.26 12.29
CA MET A 56 -0.90 -0.14 11.99
C MET A 56 -1.41 1.16 12.62
N ARG A 57 -2.71 1.44 12.50
CA ARG A 57 -3.32 2.62 13.10
C ARG A 57 -3.24 2.59 14.63
N GLU A 58 -3.54 1.46 15.25
CA GLU A 58 -3.49 1.28 16.72
C GLU A 58 -2.08 1.49 17.26
N LEU A 59 -1.08 0.96 16.58
CA LEU A 59 0.33 1.07 16.95
C LEU A 59 1.03 2.32 16.39
N ARG A 60 0.32 3.19 15.67
CA ARG A 60 0.84 4.40 15.02
C ARG A 60 2.02 4.11 14.06
N ILE A 61 1.95 2.98 13.38
CA ILE A 61 2.86 2.64 12.30
C ILE A 61 2.36 3.34 11.03
N LEU A 62 3.24 4.07 10.35
CA LEU A 62 2.90 4.77 9.12
C LEU A 62 2.63 3.77 7.99
N SER A 63 1.54 3.96 7.25
CA SER A 63 1.27 3.20 6.02
C SER A 63 2.14 3.73 4.86
N LEU A 64 2.32 2.93 3.82
CA LEU A 64 2.98 3.35 2.59
C LEU A 64 1.94 3.62 1.50
N GLU A 65 1.89 4.87 1.04
CA GLU A 65 0.95 5.31 0.01
C GLU A 65 1.72 5.69 -1.26
N ILE A 66 1.46 4.97 -2.34
CA ILE A 66 2.17 5.15 -3.62
C ILE A 66 1.18 5.61 -4.70
N GLN A 67 1.37 6.81 -5.18
CA GLN A 67 0.46 7.45 -6.12
C GLN A 67 0.21 6.62 -7.40
N ARG A 68 1.26 5.97 -7.92
CA ARG A 68 1.20 5.13 -9.12
C ARG A 68 0.81 3.67 -8.85
N MET A 69 0.59 3.31 -7.59
CA MET A 69 0.21 1.96 -7.14
C MET A 69 -0.91 2.06 -6.11
N PRO A 70 -2.11 2.49 -6.52
CA PRO A 70 -3.23 2.62 -5.59
C PRO A 70 -3.59 1.27 -4.96
N LYS A 71 -3.93 1.28 -3.67
CA LYS A 71 -4.39 0.09 -2.95
C LYS A 71 -5.77 -0.40 -3.40
N SER A 72 -6.55 0.49 -4.01
CA SER A 72 -7.84 0.14 -4.60
C SER A 72 -7.65 -0.31 -6.06
N PRO A 73 -8.13 -1.51 -6.44
CA PRO A 73 -8.03 -1.99 -7.82
C PRO A 73 -8.90 -1.20 -8.81
N GLU A 74 -9.81 -0.37 -8.32
CA GLU A 74 -10.71 0.45 -9.15
C GLU A 74 -10.04 1.75 -9.61
N LYS A 75 -8.93 2.13 -8.99
CA LYS A 75 -8.20 3.35 -9.31
C LYS A 75 -6.98 3.06 -10.18
N THR A 76 -6.70 3.95 -11.12
CA THR A 76 -5.44 3.93 -11.89
C THR A 76 -4.33 4.69 -11.16
N PHE A 77 -4.70 5.79 -10.52
CA PHE A 77 -3.82 6.63 -9.71
C PHE A 77 -4.52 6.97 -8.39
N ASP A 78 -3.73 7.14 -7.36
CA ASP A 78 -4.26 7.61 -6.09
C ASP A 78 -4.19 9.14 -5.99
N ASP A 79 -5.11 9.69 -5.19
CA ASP A 79 -5.14 11.12 -4.88
C ASP A 79 -4.45 11.34 -3.52
N PRO A 80 -3.28 12.01 -3.49
CA PRO A 80 -2.55 12.29 -2.25
C PRO A 80 -3.37 13.07 -1.21
N ALA A 81 -4.39 13.81 -1.64
CA ALA A 81 -5.27 14.54 -0.72
C ALA A 81 -6.14 13.59 0.14
N THR A 82 -6.28 12.34 -0.29
CA THR A 82 -7.09 11.32 0.43
C THR A 82 -6.27 10.43 1.35
N TYR A 83 -4.94 10.60 1.38
CA TYR A 83 -4.07 9.75 2.18
C TYR A 83 -4.27 9.93 3.68
N PRO A 84 -4.15 8.86 4.47
CA PRO A 84 -4.25 8.98 5.91
C PRO A 84 -3.09 9.83 6.47
N TYR A 85 -3.36 10.57 7.54
CA TYR A 85 -2.33 11.41 8.19
C TYR A 85 -1.09 10.61 8.61
N LEU A 86 -1.29 9.39 9.11
CA LEU A 86 -0.20 8.49 9.49
C LEU A 86 0.24 7.65 8.28
N SER A 87 0.87 8.31 7.30
CA SER A 87 1.40 7.64 6.10
C SER A 87 2.71 8.25 5.64
N VAL A 88 3.46 7.47 4.87
CA VAL A 88 4.56 7.93 4.03
C VAL A 88 4.05 7.91 2.59
N CYS A 89 4.12 9.06 1.93
CA CYS A 89 3.67 9.22 0.56
C CYS A 89 4.87 9.30 -0.39
N ALA A 90 4.79 8.55 -1.49
CA ALA A 90 5.79 8.61 -2.55
C ALA A 90 5.16 8.45 -3.94
N THR A 91 5.87 8.90 -4.97
CA THR A 91 5.43 8.73 -6.37
C THR A 91 5.66 7.31 -6.90
N GLY A 92 6.56 6.55 -6.31
CA GLY A 92 6.90 5.18 -6.65
C GLY A 92 7.85 4.58 -5.61
N THR A 93 8.26 3.34 -5.83
CA THR A 93 9.20 2.59 -4.98
C THR A 93 10.49 2.27 -5.75
N HIS A 94 11.46 1.66 -5.08
CA HIS A 94 12.68 1.16 -5.72
C HIS A 94 12.42 0.02 -6.73
N ASP A 95 11.23 -0.59 -6.70
CA ASP A 95 10.80 -1.65 -7.62
C ASP A 95 10.07 -1.11 -8.87
N THR A 96 9.92 0.21 -8.96
CA THR A 96 9.24 0.87 -10.09
C THR A 96 10.20 1.77 -10.85
N SER A 97 9.84 2.11 -12.10
CA SER A 97 10.56 3.10 -12.88
C SER A 97 10.70 4.42 -12.11
N THR A 98 11.79 5.14 -12.31
CA THR A 98 11.89 6.52 -11.83
C THR A 98 10.72 7.35 -12.36
N LEU A 99 10.38 8.44 -11.68
CA LEU A 99 9.26 9.29 -12.13
C LEU A 99 9.43 9.74 -13.59
N ARG A 100 10.64 10.12 -13.97
CA ARG A 100 10.96 10.51 -15.35
C ARG A 100 10.83 9.32 -16.31
N GLY A 101 11.41 8.18 -15.97
CA GLY A 101 11.31 6.97 -16.79
C GLY A 101 9.85 6.57 -17.01
N TRP A 102 9.06 6.55 -15.95
CA TRP A 102 7.63 6.27 -16.04
C TRP A 102 6.87 7.26 -16.92
N TRP A 103 7.19 8.54 -16.86
CA TRP A 103 6.57 9.57 -17.68
C TRP A 103 6.85 9.37 -19.18
N GLU A 104 8.04 8.89 -19.50
CA GLU A 104 8.51 8.71 -20.87
C GLU A 104 8.18 7.33 -21.46
N GLU A 105 7.96 6.29 -20.63
CA GLU A 105 7.78 4.90 -21.07
C GLU A 105 6.40 4.59 -21.64
N ASP A 106 5.35 5.28 -21.18
CA ASP A 106 3.96 5.09 -21.64
C ASP A 106 3.25 6.43 -21.80
N ARG A 107 3.19 6.90 -23.02
CA ARG A 107 2.56 8.19 -23.36
C ARG A 107 1.06 8.21 -23.02
N GLN A 108 0.36 7.12 -23.22
CA GLN A 108 -1.07 7.05 -22.91
C GLN A 108 -1.31 7.17 -21.40
N MET A 109 -0.45 6.55 -20.60
CA MET A 109 -0.54 6.60 -19.15
C MET A 109 -0.18 8.01 -18.61
N SER A 110 0.85 8.65 -19.16
CA SER A 110 1.22 10.01 -18.77
C SER A 110 0.17 11.05 -19.18
N GLU A 111 -0.47 10.90 -20.35
CA GLU A 111 -1.61 11.74 -20.75
C GLU A 111 -2.81 11.56 -19.78
N ARG A 112 -3.14 10.34 -19.42
CA ARG A 112 -4.21 10.09 -18.43
C ARG A 112 -3.89 10.74 -17.09
N PHE A 113 -2.67 10.59 -16.59
CA PHE A 113 -2.24 11.21 -15.33
C PHE A 113 -2.34 12.73 -15.40
N PHE A 114 -1.92 13.32 -16.52
CA PHE A 114 -1.96 14.76 -16.77
C PHE A 114 -3.38 15.33 -16.70
N HIS A 115 -4.35 14.61 -17.29
CA HIS A 115 -5.74 15.05 -17.31
C HIS A 115 -6.50 14.65 -16.04
N GLU A 116 -6.41 13.38 -15.62
CA GLU A 116 -7.24 12.83 -14.55
C GLU A 116 -6.74 13.22 -13.14
N THR A 117 -5.41 13.33 -12.97
CA THR A 117 -4.79 13.57 -11.65
C THR A 117 -4.31 15.01 -11.48
N LEU A 118 -3.65 15.57 -12.50
CA LEU A 118 -3.15 16.94 -12.44
C LEU A 118 -4.21 17.97 -12.90
N HIS A 119 -5.33 17.52 -13.46
CA HIS A 119 -6.42 18.35 -13.97
C HIS A 119 -5.95 19.42 -14.96
N CYS A 120 -4.94 19.09 -15.76
CA CYS A 120 -4.37 19.98 -16.76
C CYS A 120 -5.04 19.79 -18.11
N GLU A 121 -5.12 20.87 -18.90
CA GLU A 121 -5.63 20.86 -20.27
C GLU A 121 -4.50 20.87 -21.29
N GLY A 122 -4.78 20.41 -22.51
CA GLY A 122 -3.80 20.33 -23.59
C GLY A 122 -3.06 19.00 -23.63
N GLN A 123 -1.90 18.98 -24.25
CA GLN A 123 -1.06 17.79 -24.40
C GLN A 123 -0.03 17.74 -23.26
N ALA A 124 0.16 16.58 -22.65
CA ALA A 124 1.19 16.40 -21.64
C ALA A 124 2.59 16.66 -22.23
N PRO A 125 3.49 17.32 -21.50
CA PRO A 125 4.84 17.65 -21.98
C PRO A 125 5.74 16.43 -22.19
#